data_b50788e0f60d3abcf28a0e9cd72d3543
#
_entry.id   b50788e0f60d3abcf28a0e9cd72d3543
#
_cell.length_a   1.000
_cell.length_b   1.000
_cell.length_c   1.000
_cell.angle_alpha   90.00
_cell.angle_beta   90.00
_cell.angle_gamma   90.00
#
_symmetry.space_group_name_H-M   'P 1'
#
loop_
_entity.id
_entity.type
_entity.pdbx_description
1 polymer ?
#
loop_
_entity_poly.entity_id
_entity_poly.type
_entity_poly.pdbx_seq_one_letter_code
_entity_poly.pdbx_strand_id
1 'polypeptide(L)'
;GCIAGGRNYFHINANGDAEPCVFIHYSSANIKEVSVLDALRQPLFMAYHNNQPFNNNHLRPCPMLENPEKLQQMVHETGAKSTDLQSPESVEHLCGKCEHYAKEWKTKADELWEKK
;
A
#
# COMPACT_ATOMS: atom_id res chain seq x y z
N GLY A 1 11.49 -4.34 5.37
CA GLY A 1 10.53 -3.66 4.52
C GLY A 1 9.10 -3.91 4.94
N CYS A 2 8.15 -3.41 4.15
CA CYS A 2 6.73 -3.62 4.39
C CYS A 2 6.36 -5.10 4.28
N ILE A 3 5.58 -5.60 5.23
CA ILE A 3 5.17 -7.01 5.26
C ILE A 3 3.78 -7.25 4.70
N ALA A 4 3.08 -6.20 4.30
CA ALA A 4 1.72 -6.26 3.78
C ALA A 4 1.67 -6.67 2.29
N GLY A 5 0.49 -6.62 1.69
CA GLY A 5 0.30 -6.89 0.28
C GLY A 5 0.52 -8.35 -0.10
N GLY A 6 0.25 -9.26 0.83
CA GLY A 6 0.40 -10.69 0.61
C GLY A 6 1.79 -11.24 0.90
N ARG A 7 2.73 -10.42 1.34
CA ARG A 7 4.07 -10.90 1.69
C ARG A 7 4.05 -11.77 2.95
N ASN A 8 3.60 -11.20 4.06
CA ASN A 8 3.41 -11.91 5.33
C ASN A 8 1.95 -11.94 5.75
N TYR A 9 1.16 -10.96 5.29
CA TYR A 9 -0.27 -10.90 5.55
C TYR A 9 -0.97 -10.01 4.53
N PHE A 10 -2.29 -10.06 4.53
CA PHE A 10 -3.18 -9.10 3.88
C PHE A 10 -4.49 -9.05 4.66
N HIS A 11 -5.34 -8.07 4.34
CA HIS A 11 -6.58 -7.85 5.04
C HIS A 11 -7.78 -8.18 4.14
N ILE A 12 -8.78 -8.85 4.68
CA ILE A 12 -10.06 -9.05 4.00
C ILE A 12 -11.10 -8.23 4.75
N ASN A 13 -11.70 -7.27 4.06
CA ASN A 13 -12.73 -6.43 4.69
C ASN A 13 -14.10 -7.11 4.73
N ALA A 14 -15.10 -6.43 5.33
CA ALA A 14 -16.42 -7.00 5.51
C ALA A 14 -17.14 -7.32 4.18
N ASN A 15 -16.77 -6.65 3.09
CA ASN A 15 -17.33 -6.89 1.76
C ASN A 15 -16.60 -7.99 0.98
N GLY A 16 -15.53 -8.54 1.55
CA GLY A 16 -14.72 -9.58 0.90
C GLY A 16 -13.60 -9.05 0.02
N ASP A 17 -13.35 -7.74 0.01
CA ASP A 17 -12.23 -7.19 -0.74
C ASP A 17 -10.90 -7.55 -0.05
N ALA A 18 -9.94 -8.02 -0.83
CA ALA A 18 -8.59 -8.31 -0.35
C ALA A 18 -7.74 -7.05 -0.48
N GLU A 19 -7.42 -6.45 0.65
CA GLU A 19 -6.66 -5.21 0.75
C GLU A 19 -5.23 -5.47 1.19
N PRO A 20 -4.25 -4.62 0.81
CA PRO A 20 -2.85 -4.85 1.22
C PRO A 20 -2.67 -4.89 2.74
N CYS A 21 -3.33 -4.00 3.47
CA CYS A 21 -3.31 -3.94 4.93
C CYS A 21 -4.58 -3.25 5.42
N VAL A 22 -4.74 -3.19 6.75
CA VAL A 22 -5.94 -2.60 7.37
C VAL A 22 -6.06 -1.09 7.15
N PHE A 23 -5.00 -0.43 6.72
CA PHE A 23 -4.98 1.02 6.52
C PHE A 23 -5.10 1.44 5.06
N ILE A 24 -4.96 0.52 4.12
CA ILE A 24 -4.97 0.83 2.69
C ILE A 24 -6.19 0.19 2.04
N HIS A 25 -7.18 1.01 1.75
CA HIS A 25 -8.50 0.59 1.29
C HIS A 25 -8.62 0.64 -0.23
N TYR A 26 -7.74 -0.12 -0.89
CA TYR A 26 -7.74 -0.32 -2.34
C TYR A 26 -7.57 -1.80 -2.64
N SER A 27 -8.21 -2.27 -3.69
CA SER A 27 -8.17 -3.69 -4.06
C SER A 27 -8.42 -3.91 -5.55
N SER A 28 -7.86 -5.00 -6.05
CA SER A 28 -8.14 -5.52 -7.40
C SER A 28 -8.87 -6.85 -7.34
N ALA A 29 -9.21 -7.37 -6.16
CA ALA A 29 -9.82 -8.70 -6.02
C ALA A 29 -10.76 -8.80 -4.81
N ASN A 30 -11.84 -9.58 -4.98
CA ASN A 30 -12.80 -9.87 -3.93
C ASN A 30 -12.93 -11.40 -3.79
N ILE A 31 -12.86 -11.91 -2.56
CA ILE A 31 -12.89 -13.35 -2.31
C ILE A 31 -14.24 -14.02 -2.59
N LYS A 32 -15.30 -13.23 -2.81
CA LYS A 32 -16.59 -13.74 -3.28
C LYS A 32 -16.54 -14.12 -4.77
N GLU A 33 -15.59 -13.56 -5.51
CA GLU A 33 -15.46 -13.75 -6.96
C GLU A 33 -14.27 -14.62 -7.33
N VAL A 34 -13.20 -14.59 -6.53
CA VAL A 34 -11.97 -15.34 -6.79
C VAL A 34 -11.54 -16.08 -5.53
N SER A 35 -10.69 -17.09 -5.68
CA SER A 35 -10.11 -17.83 -4.55
C SER A 35 -9.14 -16.91 -3.78
N VAL A 36 -8.86 -17.28 -2.52
CA VAL A 36 -7.84 -16.59 -1.72
C VAL A 36 -6.49 -16.64 -2.42
N LEU A 37 -6.16 -17.77 -3.04
CA LEU A 37 -4.90 -17.92 -3.77
C LEU A 37 -4.82 -16.96 -4.95
N ASP A 38 -5.91 -16.80 -5.70
CA ASP A 38 -5.97 -15.83 -6.80
C ASP A 38 -5.93 -14.40 -6.29
N ALA A 39 -6.56 -14.13 -5.15
CA ALA A 39 -6.50 -12.80 -4.52
C ALA A 39 -5.07 -12.42 -4.13
N LEU A 40 -4.25 -13.39 -3.70
CA LEU A 40 -2.83 -13.16 -3.41
C LEU A 40 -2.02 -12.76 -4.65
N ARG A 41 -2.50 -13.11 -5.83
CA ARG A 41 -1.86 -12.80 -7.11
C ARG A 41 -2.49 -11.60 -7.82
N GLN A 42 -3.37 -10.88 -7.15
CA GLN A 42 -4.01 -9.71 -7.76
C GLN A 42 -2.98 -8.66 -8.19
N PRO A 43 -3.30 -7.85 -9.22
CA PRO A 43 -2.34 -6.87 -9.74
C PRO A 43 -1.73 -5.96 -8.67
N LEU A 44 -2.53 -5.46 -7.72
CA LEU A 44 -2.02 -4.59 -6.66
C LEU A 44 -1.00 -5.32 -5.78
N PHE A 45 -1.27 -6.57 -5.40
CA PHE A 45 -0.33 -7.35 -4.57
C PHE A 45 0.94 -7.71 -5.36
N MET A 46 0.82 -7.97 -6.64
CA MET A 46 1.98 -8.20 -7.50
C MET A 46 2.83 -6.93 -7.65
N ALA A 47 2.18 -5.76 -7.70
CA ALA A 47 2.90 -4.48 -7.69
C ALA A 47 3.67 -4.29 -6.38
N TYR A 48 3.08 -4.66 -5.24
CA TYR A 48 3.79 -4.67 -3.96
C TYR A 48 5.03 -5.54 -4.03
N HIS A 49 4.88 -6.76 -4.51
CA HIS A 49 6.01 -7.70 -4.64
C HIS A 49 7.12 -7.14 -5.53
N ASN A 50 6.75 -6.60 -6.69
CA ASN A 50 7.70 -6.13 -7.69
C ASN A 50 8.40 -4.82 -7.31
N ASN A 51 7.81 -4.03 -6.43
CA ASN A 51 8.36 -2.73 -6.02
C ASN A 51 9.07 -2.75 -4.67
N GLN A 52 9.15 -3.89 -4.02
CA GLN A 52 9.90 -4.01 -2.77
C GLN A 52 11.42 -3.99 -3.00
N PRO A 53 12.18 -3.33 -2.17
CA PRO A 53 11.74 -2.45 -1.07
C PRO A 53 11.26 -1.10 -1.62
N PHE A 54 10.22 -0.55 -0.99
CA PHE A 54 9.70 0.77 -1.41
C PHE A 54 10.69 1.90 -1.16
N ASN A 55 11.65 1.68 -0.29
CA ASN A 55 12.70 2.63 0.00
C ASN A 55 13.95 1.87 0.43
N ASN A 56 15.12 2.33 -0.01
CA ASN A 56 16.39 1.74 0.40
C ASN A 56 16.68 2.02 1.87
N ASN A 57 16.11 3.09 2.42
CA ASN A 57 16.13 3.36 3.86
C ASN A 57 15.05 2.52 4.54
N HIS A 58 15.44 1.51 5.30
CA HIS A 58 14.52 0.59 5.95
C HIS A 58 13.74 1.21 7.11
N LEU A 59 14.05 2.44 7.50
CA LEU A 59 13.25 3.20 8.44
C LEU A 59 12.05 3.88 7.76
N ARG A 60 11.94 3.76 6.44
CA ARG A 60 10.85 4.30 5.63
C ARG A 60 10.19 3.22 4.77
N PRO A 61 9.63 2.15 5.38
CA PRO A 61 9.16 1.00 4.61
C PRO A 61 7.76 1.14 4.03
N CYS A 62 6.92 2.03 4.56
CA CYS A 62 5.49 2.07 4.23
C CYS A 62 5.21 2.81 2.91
N PRO A 63 4.44 2.20 1.98
CA PRO A 63 4.10 2.87 0.73
C PRO A 63 3.01 3.94 0.88
N MET A 64 2.41 4.08 2.07
CA MET A 64 1.40 5.11 2.32
C MET A 64 1.98 6.24 3.17
N LEU A 65 2.48 5.91 4.36
CA LEU A 65 2.93 6.92 5.32
C LEU A 65 4.25 7.57 4.93
N GLU A 66 5.14 6.81 4.30
CA GLU A 66 6.53 7.23 4.13
C GLU A 66 6.93 7.38 2.66
N ASN A 67 6.22 6.71 1.77
CA ASN A 67 6.46 6.77 0.33
C ASN A 67 5.13 6.87 -0.43
N PRO A 68 4.32 7.92 -0.18
CA PRO A 68 2.98 8.00 -0.76
C PRO A 68 2.97 7.99 -2.29
N GLU A 69 4.01 8.48 -2.94
CA GLU A 69 4.16 8.41 -4.40
C GLU A 69 4.19 6.96 -4.90
N LYS A 70 4.70 6.03 -4.10
CA LYS A 70 4.73 4.61 -4.46
C LYS A 70 3.33 4.00 -4.46
N LEU A 71 2.54 4.29 -3.44
CA LEU A 71 1.16 3.81 -3.39
C LEU A 71 0.35 4.37 -4.56
N GLN A 72 0.49 5.66 -4.81
CA GLN A 72 -0.22 6.33 -5.91
C GLN A 72 0.12 5.68 -7.24
N GLN A 73 1.39 5.43 -7.49
CA GLN A 73 1.87 4.76 -8.68
C GLN A 73 1.28 3.36 -8.83
N MET A 74 1.33 2.55 -7.77
CA MET A 74 0.84 1.18 -7.80
C MET A 74 -0.67 1.10 -8.04
N VAL A 75 -1.45 1.97 -7.39
CA VAL A 75 -2.90 2.01 -7.58
C VAL A 75 -3.25 2.38 -9.03
N HIS A 76 -2.57 3.38 -9.59
CA HIS A 76 -2.81 3.78 -10.99
C HIS A 76 -2.41 2.71 -11.99
N GLU A 77 -1.24 2.11 -11.82
CA GLU A 77 -0.74 1.09 -12.74
C GLU A 77 -1.59 -0.17 -12.75
N THR A 78 -2.15 -0.55 -11.60
CA THR A 78 -2.91 -1.78 -11.47
C THR A 78 -4.40 -1.62 -11.65
N GLY A 79 -4.90 -0.37 -11.70
CA GLY A 79 -6.32 -0.10 -11.78
C GLY A 79 -7.08 -0.50 -10.52
N ALA A 80 -6.40 -0.64 -9.38
CA ALA A 80 -7.05 -0.95 -8.11
C ALA A 80 -8.06 0.14 -7.75
N LYS A 81 -9.17 -0.28 -7.13
CA LYS A 81 -10.28 0.62 -6.81
C LYS A 81 -10.41 0.81 -5.32
N SER A 82 -10.92 1.98 -4.93
CA SER A 82 -11.28 2.21 -3.54
C SER A 82 -12.31 1.18 -3.08
N THR A 83 -12.10 0.61 -1.90
CA THR A 83 -13.03 -0.36 -1.30
C THR A 83 -14.06 0.31 -0.41
N ASP A 84 -13.97 1.62 -0.21
CA ASP A 84 -14.98 2.38 0.52
C ASP A 84 -16.17 2.63 -0.41
N LEU A 85 -17.27 1.92 -0.16
CA LEU A 85 -18.45 1.98 -1.01
C LEU A 85 -19.29 3.24 -0.78
N GLN A 86 -19.22 3.83 0.41
CA GLN A 86 -20.01 5.02 0.76
C GLN A 86 -19.28 6.31 0.38
N SER A 87 -18.00 6.37 0.58
CA SER A 87 -17.18 7.56 0.31
C SER A 87 -15.88 7.16 -0.36
N PRO A 88 -15.93 6.71 -1.64
CA PRO A 88 -14.71 6.33 -2.36
C PRO A 88 -13.69 7.46 -2.33
N GLU A 89 -12.48 7.12 -1.91
CA GLU A 89 -11.37 8.08 -1.81
C GLU A 89 -10.37 7.84 -2.94
N SER A 90 -10.03 8.90 -3.69
CA SER A 90 -8.97 8.79 -4.68
C SER A 90 -7.62 8.59 -3.97
N VAL A 91 -6.72 7.85 -4.62
CA VAL A 91 -5.40 7.62 -4.05
C VAL A 91 -4.60 8.92 -3.93
N GLU A 92 -4.85 9.89 -4.81
CA GLU A 92 -4.24 11.22 -4.73
C GLU A 92 -4.64 11.94 -3.45
N HIS A 93 -5.91 11.86 -3.08
CA HIS A 93 -6.40 12.48 -1.84
C HIS A 93 -5.79 11.83 -0.61
N LEU A 94 -5.76 10.51 -0.57
CA LEU A 94 -5.13 9.77 0.54
C LEU A 94 -3.65 10.10 0.65
N CYS A 95 -2.92 10.02 -0.46
CA CYS A 95 -1.48 10.29 -0.48
C CYS A 95 -1.16 11.74 -0.13
N GLY A 96 -2.01 12.67 -0.52
CA GLY A 96 -1.88 14.08 -0.15
C GLY A 96 -1.90 14.30 1.36
N LYS A 97 -2.71 13.52 2.08
CA LYS A 97 -2.75 13.60 3.55
C LYS A 97 -1.44 13.14 4.20
N CYS A 98 -0.69 12.26 3.54
CA CYS A 98 0.52 11.66 4.08
C CYS A 98 1.79 12.41 3.70
N GLU A 99 1.76 13.29 2.70
CA GLU A 99 2.94 13.96 2.16
C GLU A 99 3.73 14.73 3.22
N HIS A 100 3.04 15.47 4.07
CA HIS A 100 3.70 16.28 5.10
C HIS A 100 4.47 15.41 6.09
N TYR A 101 3.80 14.37 6.60
CA TYR A 101 4.44 13.41 7.49
C TYR A 101 5.64 12.73 6.81
N ALA A 102 5.46 12.30 5.57
CA ALA A 102 6.53 11.61 4.83
C ALA A 102 7.77 12.50 4.68
N LYS A 103 7.58 13.79 4.38
CA LYS A 103 8.68 14.74 4.23
C LYS A 103 9.39 15.01 5.54
N GLU A 104 8.64 15.20 6.63
CA GLU A 104 9.22 15.45 7.95
C GLU A 104 10.01 14.24 8.44
N TRP A 105 9.42 13.05 8.34
CA TRP A 105 10.08 11.83 8.77
C TRP A 105 11.30 11.50 7.92
N LYS A 106 11.27 11.82 6.62
CA LYS A 106 12.37 11.56 5.71
C LYS A 106 13.69 12.11 6.23
N THR A 107 13.70 13.38 6.64
CA THR A 107 14.91 14.05 7.14
C THR A 107 15.49 13.30 8.34
N LYS A 108 14.65 12.95 9.31
CA LYS A 108 15.09 12.27 10.52
C LYS A 108 15.46 10.82 10.25
N ALA A 109 14.68 10.13 9.43
CA ALA A 109 14.95 8.74 9.09
C ALA A 109 16.26 8.59 8.33
N ASP A 110 16.52 9.46 7.38
CA ASP A 110 17.77 9.42 6.60
C ASP A 110 18.98 9.71 7.49
N GLU A 111 18.86 10.68 8.41
CA GLU A 111 19.90 10.96 9.39
C GLU A 111 20.22 9.72 10.26
N LEU A 112 19.17 9.09 10.79
CA LEU A 112 19.35 7.89 11.64
C LEU A 112 19.90 6.71 10.85
N TRP A 113 19.50 6.57 9.60
CA TRP A 113 19.96 5.48 8.74
C TRP A 113 21.45 5.60 8.42
N GLU A 114 21.92 6.81 8.19
CA GLU A 114 23.34 7.06 7.91
C GLU A 114 24.23 6.82 9.11
N LYS A 115 23.70 6.95 10.33
CA LYS A 115 24.47 6.79 11.57
C LYS A 115 24.56 5.33 12.04
N LYS A 116 23.85 4.41 11.45
CA LYS A 116 23.83 3.03 11.91
C LYS A 116 25.16 2.29 11.67
#